data_511352b3661125a1a5ba97cea0816ed4
#
_entry.id   511352b3661125a1a5ba97cea0816ed4
#
_cell.length_a   1.000
_cell.length_b   1.000
_cell.length_c   1.000
_cell.angle_alpha   90.00
_cell.angle_beta   90.00
_cell.angle_gamma   90.00
#
_symmetry.space_group_name_H-M   'P 1'
#
loop_
_entity.id
_entity.type
_entity.pdbx_description
1 polymer ?
#
loop_
_entity_poly.entity_id
_entity_poly.type
_entity_poly.pdbx_seq_one_letter_code
_entity_poly.pdbx_strand_id
1 'polypeptide(L)'
;MSVTRINKFEAKDGMADSLHGFLKSIVPLIGQSQGCESCQVLQSRDNPNKFVIIEVWASVSAHEASVKNISSGEMAEVMPLLASAPSGSYYEP
;
A
#
# COMPACT_ATOMS: atom_id res chain seq x y z
N MET A 1 -0.33 16.54 -13.92
CA MET A 1 -1.44 15.59 -13.91
C MET A 1 -1.18 14.52 -12.86
N SER A 2 -2.22 14.15 -12.12
CA SER A 2 -2.08 13.14 -11.08
C SER A 2 -1.96 11.75 -11.68
N VAL A 3 -1.27 10.87 -10.94
CA VAL A 3 -1.16 9.45 -11.27
C VAL A 3 -1.70 8.65 -10.08
N THR A 4 -2.36 7.53 -10.36
CA THR A 4 -2.86 6.64 -9.34
C THR A 4 -1.96 5.43 -9.24
N ARG A 5 -1.51 5.12 -8.01
CA ARG A 5 -0.74 3.91 -7.72
C ARG A 5 -1.66 2.93 -7.01
N ILE A 6 -1.79 1.72 -7.54
CA ILE A 6 -2.55 0.66 -6.88
C ILE A 6 -1.59 -0.45 -6.50
N ASN A 7 -1.50 -0.70 -5.19
CA ASN A 7 -0.69 -1.77 -4.63
C ASN A 7 -1.61 -2.87 -4.14
N LYS A 8 -1.30 -4.12 -4.48
CA LYS A 8 -2.10 -5.29 -4.12
C LYS A 8 -1.34 -6.16 -3.13
N PHE A 9 -2.06 -6.60 -2.10
CA PHE A 9 -1.52 -7.46 -1.04
C PHE A 9 -2.44 -8.63 -0.81
N GLU A 10 -1.86 -9.78 -0.49
CA GLU A 10 -2.64 -10.95 -0.09
C GLU A 10 -2.07 -11.50 1.22
N ALA A 11 -2.94 -11.62 2.24
CA ALA A 11 -2.55 -12.15 3.54
C ALA A 11 -2.47 -13.68 3.49
N LYS A 12 -1.55 -14.24 4.28
CA LYS A 12 -1.58 -15.67 4.60
C LYS A 12 -2.87 -15.99 5.34
N ASP A 13 -3.32 -17.24 5.26
CA ASP A 13 -4.48 -17.68 5.99
C ASP A 13 -4.31 -17.39 7.50
N GLY A 14 -5.32 -16.78 8.08
CA GLY A 14 -5.29 -16.39 9.49
C GLY A 14 -4.58 -15.07 9.78
N MET A 15 -3.98 -14.41 8.76
CA MET A 15 -3.22 -13.17 8.95
C MET A 15 -3.94 -11.93 8.42
N ALA A 16 -5.20 -12.07 7.96
CA ALA A 16 -5.93 -10.96 7.36
C ALA A 16 -6.07 -9.76 8.31
N ASP A 17 -6.42 -10.01 9.56
CA ASP A 17 -6.60 -8.92 10.54
C ASP A 17 -5.27 -8.24 10.86
N SER A 18 -4.20 -9.02 10.99
CA SER A 18 -2.86 -8.47 11.24
C SER A 18 -2.39 -7.62 10.07
N LEU A 19 -2.59 -8.11 8.83
CA LEU A 19 -2.23 -7.33 7.64
C LEU A 19 -3.08 -6.08 7.53
N HIS A 20 -4.38 -6.18 7.76
CA HIS A 20 -5.28 -5.02 7.71
C HIS A 20 -4.83 -3.93 8.70
N GLY A 21 -4.52 -4.34 9.94
CA GLY A 21 -4.03 -3.40 10.96
C GLY A 21 -2.73 -2.74 10.55
N PHE A 22 -1.79 -3.50 9.99
CA PHE A 22 -0.53 -2.95 9.50
C PHE A 22 -0.77 -1.93 8.38
N LEU A 23 -1.57 -2.30 7.36
CA LEU A 23 -1.85 -1.41 6.23
C LEU A 23 -2.54 -0.12 6.68
N LYS A 24 -3.49 -0.22 7.62
CA LYS A 24 -4.14 0.96 8.19
C LYS A 24 -3.14 1.87 8.91
N SER A 25 -2.12 1.30 9.53
CA SER A 25 -1.12 2.09 10.25
C SER A 25 -0.20 2.88 9.33
N ILE A 26 0.05 2.38 8.11
CA ILE A 26 0.95 3.07 7.18
C ILE A 26 0.22 4.07 6.28
N VAL A 27 -1.10 3.98 6.14
CA VAL A 27 -1.87 4.91 5.29
C VAL A 27 -1.65 6.38 5.68
N PRO A 28 -1.73 6.77 6.98
CA PRO A 28 -1.44 8.18 7.33
C PRO A 28 -0.01 8.60 7.02
N LEU A 29 0.95 7.68 7.15
CA LEU A 29 2.36 7.98 6.84
C LEU A 29 2.55 8.23 5.35
N ILE A 30 1.93 7.39 4.52
CA ILE A 30 1.96 7.57 3.06
C ILE A 30 1.27 8.87 2.68
N GLY A 31 0.09 9.14 3.27
CA GLY A 31 -0.70 10.32 2.96
C GLY A 31 -0.01 11.63 3.32
N GLN A 32 0.94 11.62 4.27
CA GLN A 32 1.73 12.79 4.65
C GLN A 32 2.96 12.99 3.77
N SER A 33 3.27 12.05 2.88
CA SER A 33 4.44 12.16 2.02
C SER A 33 4.25 13.28 1.00
N GLN A 34 5.34 13.97 0.68
CA GLN A 34 5.30 15.06 -0.28
C GLN A 34 4.83 14.56 -1.64
N GLY A 35 3.84 15.22 -2.20
CA GLY A 35 3.25 14.86 -3.49
C GLY A 35 2.13 13.82 -3.42
N CYS A 36 1.85 13.26 -2.24
CA CYS A 36 0.71 12.37 -2.07
C CYS A 36 -0.57 13.19 -1.89
N GLU A 37 -1.53 12.98 -2.79
CA GLU A 37 -2.81 13.70 -2.76
C GLU A 37 -3.88 12.94 -1.99
N SER A 38 -3.84 11.60 -2.03
CA SER A 38 -4.73 10.77 -1.23
C SER A 38 -4.16 9.36 -1.08
N CYS A 39 -4.61 8.68 -0.05
CA CYS A 39 -4.20 7.30 0.21
C CYS A 39 -5.30 6.60 1.00
N GLN A 40 -5.69 5.42 0.56
CA GLN A 40 -6.68 4.62 1.28
C GLN A 40 -6.38 3.14 1.11
N VAL A 41 -6.75 2.35 2.12
CA VAL A 41 -6.69 0.89 2.06
C VAL A 41 -8.10 0.34 1.94
N LEU A 42 -8.27 -0.65 1.06
CA LEU A 42 -9.54 -1.34 0.87
C LEU A 42 -9.31 -2.85 0.98
N GLN A 43 -10.27 -3.52 1.61
CA GLN A 43 -10.28 -4.98 1.71
C GLN A 43 -11.25 -5.54 0.67
N SER A 44 -10.85 -6.63 -0.01
CA SER A 44 -11.73 -7.28 -0.97
C SER A 44 -12.96 -7.82 -0.26
N ARG A 45 -14.12 -7.60 -0.85
CA ARG A 45 -15.37 -8.11 -0.32
C ARG A 45 -15.50 -9.62 -0.54
N ASP A 46 -14.97 -10.12 -1.65
CA ASP A 46 -15.10 -11.54 -2.02
C ASP A 46 -14.03 -12.41 -1.38
N ASN A 47 -12.86 -11.83 -1.07
CA ASN A 47 -11.76 -12.55 -0.46
C ASN A 47 -11.13 -11.69 0.63
N PRO A 48 -11.44 -11.93 1.91
CA PRO A 48 -10.97 -11.08 3.01
C PRO A 48 -9.45 -11.09 3.20
N ASN A 49 -8.72 -11.98 2.54
CA ASN A 49 -7.26 -11.98 2.57
C ASN A 49 -6.64 -11.01 1.56
N LYS A 50 -7.45 -10.45 0.65
CA LYS A 50 -6.94 -9.54 -0.38
C LYS A 50 -7.23 -8.09 -0.02
N PHE A 51 -6.19 -7.27 -0.18
CA PHE A 51 -6.24 -5.83 0.12
C PHE A 51 -5.61 -5.05 -1.02
N VAL A 52 -6.05 -3.80 -1.19
CA VAL A 52 -5.39 -2.85 -2.08
C VAL A 52 -5.16 -1.55 -1.32
N ILE A 53 -4.03 -0.89 -1.61
CA ILE A 53 -3.83 0.50 -1.23
C ILE A 53 -3.91 1.31 -2.51
N ILE A 54 -4.81 2.29 -2.52
CA ILE A 54 -4.98 3.21 -3.65
C ILE A 54 -4.40 4.55 -3.24
N GLU A 55 -3.39 5.00 -3.99
CA GLU A 55 -2.67 6.24 -3.72
C GLU A 55 -2.77 7.13 -4.93
N VAL A 56 -3.04 8.41 -4.72
CA VAL A 56 -3.00 9.40 -5.79
C VAL A 56 -1.81 10.32 -5.53
N TRP A 57 -0.94 10.44 -6.53
CA TRP A 57 0.31 11.19 -6.44
C TRP A 57 0.35 12.28 -7.51
N ALA A 58 1.03 13.38 -7.19
CA ALA A 58 1.23 14.48 -8.14
C ALA A 58 2.01 14.02 -9.37
N SER A 59 2.91 13.03 -9.20
CA SER A 59 3.72 12.48 -10.28
C SER A 59 4.29 11.13 -9.89
N VAL A 60 4.76 10.36 -10.87
CA VAL A 60 5.49 9.10 -10.61
C VAL A 60 6.75 9.39 -9.80
N SER A 61 7.45 10.49 -10.12
CA SER A 61 8.67 10.88 -9.39
C SER A 61 8.42 11.10 -7.91
N ALA A 62 7.26 11.70 -7.56
CA ALA A 62 6.90 11.91 -6.16
C ALA A 62 6.72 10.58 -5.42
N HIS A 63 6.07 9.62 -6.05
CA HIS A 63 5.91 8.28 -5.47
C HIS A 63 7.28 7.60 -5.30
N GLU A 64 8.11 7.63 -6.31
CA GLU A 64 9.44 7.00 -6.25
C GLU A 64 10.29 7.60 -5.14
N ALA A 65 10.21 8.92 -4.95
CA ALA A 65 10.93 9.59 -3.87
C ALA A 65 10.42 9.13 -2.49
N SER A 66 9.12 8.91 -2.35
CA SER A 66 8.53 8.46 -1.08
C SER A 66 8.95 7.02 -0.74
N VAL A 67 9.08 6.16 -1.72
CA VAL A 67 9.49 4.76 -1.51
C VAL A 67 10.88 4.70 -0.87
N LYS A 68 11.77 5.63 -1.19
CA LYS A 68 13.11 5.69 -0.62
C LYS A 68 13.09 5.99 0.89
N ASN A 69 12.00 6.54 1.40
CA ASN A 69 11.85 6.88 2.82
C ASN A 69 11.18 5.76 3.63
N ILE A 70 10.74 4.67 2.97
CA ILE A 70 10.17 3.52 3.68
C ILE A 70 11.31 2.76 4.35
N SER A 71 11.19 2.54 5.66
CA SER A 71 12.22 1.85 6.41
C SER A 71 12.22 0.35 6.08
N SER A 72 13.39 -0.27 6.10
CA SER A 72 13.52 -1.71 5.93
C SER A 72 12.82 -2.47 7.06
N GLY A 73 12.67 -1.86 8.23
CA GLY A 73 11.93 -2.44 9.35
C GLY A 73 10.46 -2.61 9.06
N GLU A 74 9.84 -1.62 8.41
CA GLU A 74 8.42 -1.70 8.01
C GLU A 74 8.20 -2.82 7.00
N MET A 75 9.09 -2.94 6.03
CA MET A 75 9.01 -4.03 5.05
C MET A 75 9.19 -5.38 5.72
N ALA A 76 10.09 -5.48 6.70
CA ALA A 76 10.33 -6.72 7.45
C ALA A 76 9.10 -7.14 8.26
N GLU A 77 8.31 -6.17 8.76
CA GLU A 77 7.10 -6.47 9.52
C GLU A 77 5.98 -7.03 8.64
N VAL A 78 5.85 -6.55 7.40
CA VAL A 78 4.76 -6.95 6.54
C VAL A 78 5.00 -8.28 5.83
N MET A 79 6.25 -8.59 5.48
CA MET A 79 6.56 -9.78 4.68
C MET A 79 6.05 -11.09 5.30
N PRO A 80 6.18 -11.34 6.62
CA PRO A 80 5.66 -12.57 7.21
C PRO A 80 4.14 -12.71 7.14
N LEU A 81 3.41 -11.61 6.93
CA LEU A 81 1.96 -11.61 6.87
C LEU A 81 1.43 -11.93 5.47
N LEU A 82 2.30 -11.91 4.45
CA LEU A 82 1.89 -12.00 3.06
C LEU A 82 1.98 -13.43 2.52
N ALA A 83 0.95 -13.83 1.77
CA ALA A 83 0.93 -15.11 1.07
C ALA A 83 1.83 -15.07 -0.17
N SER A 84 2.02 -13.88 -0.76
CA SER A 84 2.83 -13.69 -1.96
C SER A 84 3.43 -12.29 -1.93
N ALA A 85 4.42 -12.03 -2.78
CA ALA A 85 5.01 -10.70 -2.89
C ALA A 85 3.95 -9.68 -3.32
N PRO A 86 3.93 -8.48 -2.72
CA PRO A 86 2.98 -7.45 -3.14
C PRO A 86 3.32 -6.98 -4.55
N SER A 87 2.31 -6.54 -5.28
CA SER A 87 2.47 -5.98 -6.62
C SER A 87 1.84 -4.60 -6.69
N GLY A 88 2.32 -3.78 -7.61
CA GLY A 88 1.78 -2.45 -7.78
C GLY A 88 1.98 -1.95 -9.20
N SER A 89 1.08 -1.04 -9.61
CA SER A 89 1.12 -0.45 -10.94
C SER A 89 0.61 0.99 -10.89
N TYR A 90 1.01 1.77 -11.88
CA TYR A 90 0.52 3.14 -12.05
C TYR A 90 -0.63 3.13 -13.05
N TYR A 91 -1.62 3.97 -12.78
CA TYR A 91 -2.78 4.16 -13.65
C TYR A 91 -3.00 5.65 -13.87
N GLU A 92 -3.48 6.01 -15.03
CA GLU A 92 -3.82 7.40 -15.38
C GLU A 92 -5.26 7.48 -15.89
N PRO A 93 -5.92 8.66 -15.75
CA PRO A 93 -7.26 8.83 -16.26
C PRO A 93 -7.38 8.60 -17.77
#